data_d7fd1ab74b8e1d91f88ac70452f3dd10
#
_entry.id   d7fd1ab74b8e1d91f88ac70452f3dd10
#
_cell.length_a   1.000
_cell.length_b   1.000
_cell.length_c   1.000
_cell.angle_alpha   90.00
_cell.angle_beta   90.00
_cell.angle_gamma   90.00
#
_symmetry.space_group_name_H-M   'P 1'
#
loop_
_entity.id
_entity.type
_entity.pdbx_description
1 polymer ?
#
loop_
_entity_poly.entity_id
_entity_poly.type
_entity_poly.pdbx_seq_one_letter_code
_entity_poly.pdbx_strand_id
1 'polypeptide(L)'
;MKKYLIINADDFGMCMSANEAVESLFLNGRLRSATIMMPCEASTAAVGFALAHPEFSIGVHLTMTSEWDTYKWRPLTDGRSLVDESGFMWKTAKQVEKNAKLKELRAEICAQVDRALSLGLKPSHLDNHMGSLYGNQTGRLSLLMMTLRICGKYGYPFRLFKKADRELCPREIPWAIYRVAPVITSFLAKMNHVVLPDYLLFPDWSEPGIKDSYEKYRERMLYLWTHVPPGVTETFVHPTKESDEIKEITEDWRDRAWEYRLMDDPETEKYLNEHGVYLISYRELTEMRRKKNSYKT
;
A
#
# COMPACT_ATOMS: atom_id res chain seq x y z
N MET A 1 6.27 25.13 0.62
CA MET A 1 6.50 23.85 1.34
C MET A 1 7.17 22.88 0.35
N LYS A 2 8.05 22.00 0.83
CA LYS A 2 8.66 20.95 -0.02
C LYS A 2 7.61 19.89 -0.42
N LYS A 3 7.85 19.24 -1.53
CA LYS A 3 7.09 18.07 -2.00
C LYS A 3 7.82 16.82 -1.54
N TYR A 4 7.15 15.96 -0.81
CA TYR A 4 7.67 14.66 -0.39
C TYR A 4 6.80 13.55 -0.96
N LEU A 5 7.43 12.49 -1.45
CA LEU A 5 6.75 11.36 -2.05
C LEU A 5 7.16 10.07 -1.33
N ILE A 6 6.18 9.30 -0.88
CA ILE A 6 6.36 7.91 -0.48
C ILE A 6 5.94 7.06 -1.67
N ILE A 7 6.87 6.28 -2.23
CA ILE A 7 6.55 5.20 -3.16
C ILE A 7 6.66 3.91 -2.35
N ASN A 8 5.52 3.28 -2.08
CA ASN A 8 5.49 2.02 -1.36
C ASN A 8 5.50 0.85 -2.36
N ALA A 9 6.32 -0.15 -2.14
CA ALA A 9 6.20 -1.41 -2.86
C ALA A 9 5.19 -2.29 -2.13
N ASP A 10 4.04 -2.47 -2.75
CA ASP A 10 2.99 -3.36 -2.28
C ASP A 10 3.34 -4.82 -2.64
N ASP A 11 2.59 -5.77 -2.12
CA ASP A 11 2.65 -7.19 -2.42
C ASP A 11 4.01 -7.86 -2.10
N PHE A 12 4.86 -7.27 -1.26
CA PHE A 12 6.05 -7.96 -0.76
C PHE A 12 5.61 -9.21 0.01
N GLY A 13 6.25 -10.35 -0.24
CA GLY A 13 5.84 -11.64 0.35
C GLY A 13 4.72 -12.36 -0.40
N MET A 14 4.21 -11.81 -1.49
CA MET A 14 3.21 -12.47 -2.33
C MET A 14 3.81 -13.73 -2.98
N CYS A 15 4.90 -13.59 -3.70
CA CYS A 15 5.63 -14.65 -4.38
C CYS A 15 7.14 -14.35 -4.38
N MET A 16 7.97 -15.30 -4.82
CA MET A 16 9.42 -15.11 -4.80
C MET A 16 9.88 -14.05 -5.78
N SER A 17 9.27 -13.94 -6.95
CA SER A 17 9.59 -12.89 -7.94
C SER A 17 9.34 -11.48 -7.43
N ALA A 18 8.29 -11.29 -6.60
CA ALA A 18 8.03 -10.02 -5.91
C ALA A 18 9.08 -9.77 -4.82
N ASN A 19 9.44 -10.80 -4.04
CA ASN A 19 10.47 -10.68 -3.02
C ASN A 19 11.81 -10.23 -3.62
N GLU A 20 12.28 -10.92 -4.63
CA GLU A 20 13.54 -10.60 -5.31
C GLU A 20 13.57 -9.17 -5.88
N ALA A 21 12.44 -8.69 -6.40
CA ALA A 21 12.34 -7.32 -6.90
C ALA A 21 12.45 -6.30 -5.77
N VAL A 22 11.66 -6.46 -4.72
CA VAL A 22 11.62 -5.55 -3.57
C VAL A 22 12.96 -5.53 -2.83
N GLU A 23 13.55 -6.70 -2.57
CA GLU A 23 14.86 -6.84 -1.92
C GLU A 23 15.95 -6.14 -2.74
N SER A 24 16.01 -6.38 -4.05
CA SER A 24 16.96 -5.74 -4.96
C SER A 24 16.82 -4.20 -4.92
N LEU A 25 15.58 -3.68 -4.97
CA LEU A 25 15.34 -2.24 -4.93
C LEU A 25 15.77 -1.60 -3.60
N PHE A 26 15.58 -2.28 -2.47
CA PHE A 26 16.07 -1.81 -1.19
C PHE A 26 17.60 -1.79 -1.13
N LEU A 27 18.25 -2.90 -1.52
CA LEU A 27 19.70 -3.04 -1.49
C LEU A 27 20.41 -2.05 -2.43
N ASN A 28 19.79 -1.73 -3.56
CA ASN A 28 20.28 -0.72 -4.50
C ASN A 28 19.95 0.72 -4.07
N GLY A 29 19.27 0.93 -2.92
CA GLY A 29 18.85 2.24 -2.43
C GLY A 29 17.76 2.93 -3.26
N ARG A 30 17.01 2.16 -4.06
CA ARG A 30 15.96 2.66 -4.96
C ARG A 30 14.59 2.72 -4.31
N LEU A 31 14.37 1.93 -3.26
CA LEU A 31 13.11 1.85 -2.54
C LEU A 31 13.29 2.30 -1.08
N ARG A 32 12.25 2.95 -0.53
CA ARG A 32 12.28 3.44 0.86
C ARG A 32 11.18 2.87 1.72
N SER A 33 10.17 2.22 1.12
CA SER A 33 9.00 1.71 1.83
C SER A 33 8.39 0.51 1.10
N ALA A 34 7.98 -0.52 1.85
CA ALA A 34 7.26 -1.69 1.33
C ALA A 34 6.31 -2.27 2.37
N THR A 35 5.35 -3.12 1.94
CA THR A 35 4.42 -3.80 2.83
C THR A 35 4.26 -5.27 2.49
N ILE A 36 4.30 -6.13 3.54
CA ILE A 36 4.31 -7.60 3.42
C ILE A 36 2.89 -8.15 3.52
N MET A 37 2.52 -9.02 2.57
CA MET A 37 1.28 -9.82 2.56
C MET A 37 1.42 -11.05 3.45
N MET A 38 1.06 -10.93 4.72
CA MET A 38 1.26 -12.00 5.72
C MET A 38 0.55 -13.35 5.42
N PRO A 39 -0.61 -13.40 4.74
CA PRO A 39 -1.25 -14.67 4.37
C PRO A 39 -0.53 -15.47 3.28
N CYS A 40 0.34 -14.84 2.48
CA CYS A 40 0.99 -15.47 1.34
C CYS A 40 2.19 -16.32 1.75
N GLU A 41 2.51 -17.35 0.93
CA GLU A 41 3.56 -18.34 1.23
C GLU A 41 4.96 -17.73 1.33
N ALA A 42 5.29 -16.77 0.44
CA ALA A 42 6.59 -16.11 0.42
C ALA A 42 6.78 -15.06 1.53
N SER A 43 5.76 -14.82 2.37
CA SER A 43 5.80 -13.81 3.45
C SER A 43 6.90 -14.08 4.48
N THR A 44 7.20 -15.35 4.77
CA THR A 44 8.25 -15.71 5.74
C THR A 44 9.64 -15.31 5.24
N ALA A 45 9.92 -15.49 3.94
CA ALA A 45 11.17 -15.03 3.33
C ALA A 45 11.28 -13.49 3.38
N ALA A 46 10.21 -12.79 3.04
CA ALA A 46 10.13 -11.33 3.12
C ALA A 46 10.38 -10.80 4.54
N VAL A 47 9.82 -11.47 5.57
CA VAL A 47 10.11 -11.14 6.97
C VAL A 47 11.58 -11.42 7.31
N GLY A 48 12.15 -12.51 6.83
CA GLY A 48 13.58 -12.85 7.00
C GLY A 48 14.48 -11.72 6.48
N PHE A 49 14.20 -11.21 5.28
CA PHE A 49 14.90 -10.04 4.72
C PHE A 49 14.72 -8.80 5.60
N ALA A 50 13.50 -8.50 6.04
CA ALA A 50 13.21 -7.34 6.88
C ALA A 50 13.93 -7.39 8.24
N LEU A 51 14.13 -8.58 8.81
CA LEU A 51 14.89 -8.78 10.05
C LEU A 51 16.38 -8.61 9.86
N ALA A 52 16.92 -9.01 8.71
CA ALA A 52 18.32 -8.80 8.35
C ALA A 52 18.63 -7.32 8.07
N HIS A 53 17.61 -6.53 7.71
CA HIS A 53 17.72 -5.13 7.31
C HIS A 53 16.77 -4.23 8.12
N PRO A 54 16.96 -4.08 9.44
CA PRO A 54 16.06 -3.32 10.32
C PRO A 54 16.02 -1.82 10.01
N GLU A 55 16.94 -1.31 9.22
CA GLU A 55 16.97 0.07 8.74
C GLU A 55 15.87 0.39 7.72
N PHE A 56 15.37 -0.59 6.97
CA PHE A 56 14.34 -0.39 5.96
C PHE A 56 12.94 -0.20 6.56
N SER A 57 12.13 0.63 5.91
CA SER A 57 10.75 0.91 6.34
C SER A 57 9.80 -0.11 5.74
N ILE A 58 9.62 -1.24 6.42
CA ILE A 58 8.76 -2.34 5.97
C ILE A 58 7.56 -2.45 6.91
N GLY A 59 6.35 -2.47 6.34
CA GLY A 59 5.06 -2.55 7.00
C GLY A 59 4.32 -3.86 6.73
N VAL A 60 3.02 -3.90 7.08
CA VAL A 60 2.13 -5.03 6.80
C VAL A 60 1.06 -4.60 5.82
N HIS A 61 0.95 -5.33 4.70
CA HIS A 61 -0.10 -5.20 3.68
C HIS A 61 -1.31 -6.04 4.10
N LEU A 62 -2.27 -5.39 4.80
CA LEU A 62 -3.45 -6.07 5.32
C LEU A 62 -4.26 -6.67 4.18
N THR A 63 -4.23 -7.97 4.06
CA THR A 63 -4.75 -8.72 2.93
C THR A 63 -6.08 -9.39 3.29
N MET A 64 -7.16 -8.99 2.59
CA MET A 64 -8.51 -9.53 2.78
C MET A 64 -9.11 -10.09 1.50
N THR A 65 -8.38 -10.02 0.39
CA THR A 65 -8.79 -10.49 -0.93
C THR A 65 -7.74 -11.42 -1.52
N SER A 66 -8.16 -12.30 -2.42
CA SER A 66 -7.31 -13.21 -3.21
C SER A 66 -7.89 -13.26 -4.63
N GLU A 67 -7.39 -12.38 -5.51
CA GLU A 67 -8.04 -12.03 -6.77
C GLU A 67 -7.79 -13.02 -7.91
N TRP A 68 -6.70 -13.77 -7.89
CA TRP A 68 -6.32 -14.66 -9.00
C TRP A 68 -6.97 -16.04 -8.90
N ASP A 69 -7.11 -16.72 -10.03
CA ASP A 69 -7.74 -18.03 -10.11
C ASP A 69 -6.75 -19.17 -9.84
N THR A 70 -5.51 -19.01 -10.28
CA THR A 70 -4.46 -20.03 -10.23
C THR A 70 -3.60 -19.93 -8.98
N TYR A 71 -3.49 -18.75 -8.39
CA TYR A 71 -2.67 -18.49 -7.21
C TYR A 71 -3.53 -17.83 -6.11
N LYS A 72 -3.86 -18.58 -5.07
CA LYS A 72 -4.81 -18.19 -4.03
C LYS A 72 -4.26 -18.40 -2.64
N TRP A 73 -4.69 -17.55 -1.72
CA TRP A 73 -4.35 -17.66 -0.31
C TRP A 73 -5.58 -17.66 0.59
N ARG A 74 -5.39 -18.18 1.78
CA ARG A 74 -6.41 -18.29 2.83
C ARG A 74 -6.16 -17.25 3.92
N PRO A 75 -7.20 -16.86 4.71
CA PRO A 75 -6.98 -16.08 5.91
C PRO A 75 -6.13 -16.85 6.92
N LEU A 76 -5.48 -16.13 7.83
CA LEU A 76 -4.74 -16.72 8.96
C LEU A 76 -5.69 -17.24 10.04
N THR A 77 -6.96 -16.85 9.98
CA THR A 77 -8.01 -17.24 10.94
C THR A 77 -9.08 -18.09 10.29
N ASP A 78 -9.91 -18.77 11.11
CA ASP A 78 -11.01 -19.63 10.65
C ASP A 78 -12.31 -18.85 10.35
N GLY A 79 -12.20 -17.58 9.98
CA GLY A 79 -13.33 -16.69 9.71
C GLY A 79 -14.12 -17.10 8.46
N ARG A 80 -15.24 -17.80 8.64
CA ARG A 80 -16.06 -18.35 7.53
C ARG A 80 -16.63 -17.28 6.60
N SER A 81 -16.86 -16.07 7.07
CA SER A 81 -17.35 -14.98 6.23
C SER A 81 -16.25 -14.29 5.43
N LEU A 82 -14.99 -14.64 5.65
CA LEU A 82 -13.83 -14.07 4.96
C LEU A 82 -13.50 -14.82 3.66
N VAL A 83 -14.13 -15.97 3.43
CA VAL A 83 -13.76 -16.89 2.35
C VAL A 83 -14.95 -17.24 1.46
N ASP A 84 -14.63 -17.64 0.23
CA ASP A 84 -15.56 -18.24 -0.71
C ASP A 84 -15.88 -19.71 -0.36
N GLU A 85 -16.68 -20.38 -1.20
CA GLU A 85 -17.07 -21.78 -1.02
C GLU A 85 -15.88 -22.76 -1.06
N SER A 86 -14.77 -22.36 -1.70
CA SER A 86 -13.51 -23.13 -1.78
C SER A 86 -12.59 -22.88 -0.59
N GLY A 87 -12.96 -21.97 0.32
CA GLY A 87 -12.21 -21.61 1.51
C GLY A 87 -11.03 -20.70 1.25
N PHE A 88 -10.98 -19.98 0.12
CA PHE A 88 -10.02 -18.92 -0.17
C PHE A 88 -10.66 -17.54 0.08
N MET A 89 -9.83 -16.53 0.34
CA MET A 89 -10.32 -15.17 0.49
C MET A 89 -11.11 -14.70 -0.74
N TRP A 90 -12.06 -13.79 -0.54
CA TRP A 90 -12.87 -13.22 -1.61
C TRP A 90 -12.01 -12.57 -2.69
N LYS A 91 -12.43 -12.66 -3.95
CA LYS A 91 -11.69 -12.07 -5.07
C LYS A 91 -11.66 -10.54 -5.07
N THR A 92 -12.69 -9.89 -4.56
CA THR A 92 -12.84 -8.43 -4.70
C THR A 92 -13.15 -7.75 -3.38
N ALA A 93 -12.71 -6.50 -3.24
CA ALA A 93 -13.05 -5.64 -2.10
C ALA A 93 -14.57 -5.54 -1.89
N LYS A 94 -15.35 -5.47 -2.97
CA LYS A 94 -16.82 -5.43 -2.90
C LYS A 94 -17.42 -6.70 -2.27
N GLN A 95 -16.86 -7.87 -2.55
CA GLN A 95 -17.30 -9.12 -1.92
C GLN A 95 -16.94 -9.14 -0.43
N VAL A 96 -15.73 -8.70 -0.06
CA VAL A 96 -15.35 -8.53 1.36
C VAL A 96 -16.31 -7.60 2.06
N GLU A 97 -16.60 -6.42 1.50
CA GLU A 97 -17.50 -5.46 2.11
C GLU A 97 -18.94 -6.00 2.28
N LYS A 98 -19.41 -6.83 1.36
CA LYS A 98 -20.75 -7.41 1.43
C LYS A 98 -20.85 -8.58 2.41
N ASN A 99 -19.87 -9.48 2.40
CA ASN A 99 -20.00 -10.79 3.04
C ASN A 99 -19.30 -10.86 4.40
N ALA A 100 -18.17 -10.17 4.58
CA ALA A 100 -17.34 -10.34 5.76
C ALA A 100 -17.97 -9.70 7.01
N LYS A 101 -18.01 -10.46 8.11
CA LYS A 101 -18.46 -9.98 9.41
C LYS A 101 -17.36 -9.18 10.10
N LEU A 102 -17.70 -8.02 10.67
CA LEU A 102 -16.73 -7.14 11.34
C LEU A 102 -15.90 -7.84 12.42
N LYS A 103 -16.48 -8.78 13.16
CA LYS A 103 -15.78 -9.54 14.19
C LYS A 103 -14.67 -10.40 13.58
N GLU A 104 -14.96 -11.08 12.46
CA GLU A 104 -14.01 -11.96 11.78
C GLU A 104 -12.93 -11.14 11.06
N LEU A 105 -13.29 -10.05 10.37
CA LEU A 105 -12.34 -9.11 9.78
C LEU A 105 -11.38 -8.54 10.83
N ARG A 106 -11.92 -8.13 11.99
CA ARG A 106 -11.09 -7.63 13.09
C ARG A 106 -10.09 -8.68 13.56
N ALA A 107 -10.55 -9.93 13.73
CA ALA A 107 -9.69 -11.03 14.14
C ALA A 107 -8.57 -11.26 13.12
N GLU A 108 -8.91 -11.25 11.83
CA GLU A 108 -7.94 -11.46 10.74
C GLU A 108 -6.90 -10.34 10.66
N ILE A 109 -7.34 -9.06 10.70
CA ILE A 109 -6.40 -7.93 10.72
C ILE A 109 -5.42 -8.05 11.90
N CYS A 110 -5.95 -8.34 13.09
CA CYS A 110 -5.10 -8.53 14.26
C CYS A 110 -4.15 -9.72 14.06
N ALA A 111 -4.62 -10.86 13.53
CA ALA A 111 -3.81 -12.04 13.29
C ALA A 111 -2.65 -11.77 12.31
N GLN A 112 -2.87 -10.98 11.27
CA GLN A 112 -1.80 -10.61 10.32
C GLN A 112 -0.74 -9.73 10.99
N VAL A 113 -1.16 -8.72 11.78
CA VAL A 113 -0.22 -7.87 12.53
C VAL A 113 0.52 -8.69 13.60
N ASP A 114 -0.20 -9.52 14.36
CA ASP A 114 0.37 -10.33 15.44
C ASP A 114 1.34 -11.39 14.88
N ARG A 115 1.05 -11.97 13.70
CA ARG A 115 2.00 -12.88 13.01
C ARG A 115 3.29 -12.16 12.65
N ALA A 116 3.21 -10.95 12.08
CA ALA A 116 4.40 -10.16 11.77
C ALA A 116 5.23 -9.89 13.04
N LEU A 117 4.58 -9.47 14.14
CA LEU A 117 5.21 -9.23 15.42
C LEU A 117 5.84 -10.49 16.02
N SER A 118 5.14 -11.63 15.97
CA SER A 118 5.62 -12.92 16.49
C SER A 118 6.86 -13.44 15.75
N LEU A 119 7.00 -13.10 14.49
CA LEU A 119 8.18 -13.38 13.68
C LEU A 119 9.32 -12.38 13.94
N GLY A 120 9.11 -11.34 14.78
CA GLY A 120 10.11 -10.34 15.15
C GLY A 120 10.09 -9.07 14.31
N LEU A 121 9.23 -8.97 13.28
CA LEU A 121 9.09 -7.75 12.50
C LEU A 121 8.56 -6.62 13.38
N LYS A 122 9.11 -5.42 13.19
CA LYS A 122 8.57 -4.17 13.77
C LYS A 122 8.00 -3.32 12.63
N PRO A 123 6.72 -3.51 12.28
CA PRO A 123 6.12 -2.81 11.16
C PRO A 123 6.30 -1.30 11.24
N SER A 124 6.64 -0.66 10.13
CA SER A 124 6.74 0.80 10.08
C SER A 124 5.37 1.46 9.90
N HIS A 125 4.44 0.78 9.25
CA HIS A 125 3.09 1.23 8.94
C HIS A 125 2.19 0.05 8.54
N LEU A 126 0.93 0.33 8.34
CA LEU A 126 -0.05 -0.59 7.77
C LEU A 126 -0.69 0.05 6.53
N ASP A 127 -1.06 -0.77 5.58
CA ASP A 127 -1.90 -0.40 4.45
C ASP A 127 -2.88 -1.54 4.14
N ASN A 128 -3.51 -1.57 2.98
CA ASN A 128 -4.41 -2.68 2.68
C ASN A 128 -4.47 -3.02 1.19
N HIS A 129 -4.43 -4.30 0.91
CA HIS A 129 -4.53 -4.90 -0.41
C HIS A 129 -5.87 -4.58 -1.07
N MET A 130 -5.83 -4.14 -2.35
CA MET A 130 -7.00 -3.79 -3.18
C MET A 130 -7.98 -2.79 -2.54
N GLY A 131 -7.55 -1.99 -1.55
CA GLY A 131 -8.43 -1.05 -0.86
C GLY A 131 -9.58 -1.70 -0.10
N SER A 132 -9.49 -2.99 0.21
CA SER A 132 -10.56 -3.84 0.75
C SER A 132 -11.10 -3.42 2.12
N LEU A 133 -10.38 -2.55 2.83
CA LEU A 133 -10.75 -2.06 4.16
C LEU A 133 -11.23 -0.60 4.18
N TYR A 134 -11.32 0.07 3.03
CA TYR A 134 -11.82 1.45 2.99
C TYR A 134 -13.33 1.58 3.10
N GLY A 135 -14.09 0.53 2.74
CA GLY A 135 -15.55 0.56 2.77
C GLY A 135 -16.19 1.43 1.68
N ASN A 136 -15.45 1.76 0.64
CA ASN A 136 -15.86 2.68 -0.42
C ASN A 136 -16.68 2.02 -1.54
N GLN A 137 -16.67 0.69 -1.65
CA GLN A 137 -17.40 -0.07 -2.67
C GLN A 137 -18.90 -0.18 -2.37
N THR A 138 -19.27 -0.18 -1.08
CA THR A 138 -20.66 -0.31 -0.62
C THR A 138 -21.10 0.79 0.34
N GLY A 139 -20.20 1.73 0.68
CA GLY A 139 -20.43 2.75 1.69
C GLY A 139 -20.30 2.24 3.14
N ARG A 140 -19.68 1.08 3.36
CA ARG A 140 -19.54 0.44 4.68
C ARG A 140 -18.43 1.08 5.51
N LEU A 141 -18.61 2.32 5.94
CA LEU A 141 -17.62 3.10 6.72
C LEU A 141 -17.18 2.40 8.02
N SER A 142 -17.97 1.48 8.54
CA SER A 142 -17.59 0.68 9.72
C SER A 142 -16.28 -0.12 9.54
N LEU A 143 -15.92 -0.48 8.30
CA LEU A 143 -14.64 -1.12 8.00
C LEU A 143 -13.48 -0.16 8.25
N LEU A 144 -13.53 1.03 7.66
CA LEU A 144 -12.51 2.05 7.86
C LEU A 144 -12.38 2.45 9.34
N MET A 145 -13.50 2.64 10.03
CA MET A 145 -13.50 2.96 11.47
C MET A 145 -12.82 1.88 12.29
N MET A 146 -13.12 0.61 12.02
CA MET A 146 -12.51 -0.54 12.68
C MET A 146 -11.00 -0.60 12.39
N THR A 147 -10.61 -0.45 11.13
CA THR A 147 -9.20 -0.49 10.70
C THR A 147 -8.38 0.59 11.40
N LEU A 148 -8.86 1.85 11.40
CA LEU A 148 -8.15 2.94 12.08
C LEU A 148 -8.06 2.74 13.61
N ARG A 149 -9.09 2.14 14.24
CA ARG A 149 -8.99 1.76 15.67
C ARG A 149 -7.90 0.72 15.91
N ILE A 150 -7.76 -0.25 15.02
CA ILE A 150 -6.70 -1.26 15.11
C ILE A 150 -5.33 -0.61 14.89
N CYS A 151 -5.17 0.21 13.85
CA CYS A 151 -3.94 0.96 13.61
C CYS A 151 -3.53 1.78 14.85
N GLY A 152 -4.48 2.50 15.45
CA GLY A 152 -4.24 3.27 16.68
C GLY A 152 -3.87 2.40 17.89
N LYS A 153 -4.52 1.23 18.04
CA LYS A 153 -4.18 0.27 19.12
C LYS A 153 -2.73 -0.23 19.02
N TYR A 154 -2.26 -0.51 17.80
CA TYR A 154 -0.89 -0.95 17.56
C TYR A 154 0.11 0.21 17.43
N GLY A 155 -0.36 1.45 17.29
CA GLY A 155 0.47 2.65 17.14
C GLY A 155 1.07 2.84 15.77
N TYR A 156 0.50 2.24 14.72
CA TYR A 156 1.03 2.31 13.35
C TYR A 156 0.35 3.38 12.49
N PRO A 157 1.11 4.10 11.63
CA PRO A 157 0.58 4.86 10.52
C PRO A 157 -0.25 4.00 9.58
N PHE A 158 -1.14 4.63 8.81
CA PHE A 158 -1.97 3.93 7.84
C PHE A 158 -2.03 4.67 6.50
N ARG A 159 -2.04 3.93 5.38
CA ARG A 159 -2.27 4.46 4.03
C ARG A 159 -3.69 4.99 3.90
N LEU A 160 -3.82 6.31 4.00
CA LEU A 160 -5.04 7.05 3.77
C LEU A 160 -4.67 8.53 3.67
N PHE A 161 -5.56 9.39 3.16
CA PHE A 161 -5.24 10.79 2.94
C PHE A 161 -6.04 11.73 3.85
N LYS A 162 -5.45 12.89 4.17
CA LYS A 162 -6.06 13.96 5.00
C LYS A 162 -6.46 15.18 4.21
N LYS A 163 -6.06 15.28 2.95
CA LYS A 163 -6.34 16.39 2.08
C LYS A 163 -6.75 15.88 0.71
N ALA A 164 -7.67 16.57 0.07
CA ALA A 164 -8.01 16.33 -1.32
C ALA A 164 -7.26 17.33 -2.21
N ASP A 165 -6.79 16.84 -3.32
CA ASP A 165 -6.26 17.64 -4.41
C ASP A 165 -6.98 17.23 -5.71
N ARG A 166 -7.30 18.20 -6.58
CA ARG A 166 -8.13 17.94 -7.75
C ARG A 166 -7.38 17.10 -8.80
N GLU A 167 -6.09 17.31 -8.92
CA GLU A 167 -5.25 16.58 -9.88
C GLU A 167 -5.01 15.13 -9.44
N LEU A 168 -5.12 14.84 -8.14
CA LEU A 168 -5.01 13.50 -7.57
C LEU A 168 -6.36 12.78 -7.44
N CYS A 169 -7.47 13.41 -7.84
CA CYS A 169 -8.79 12.80 -7.76
C CYS A 169 -8.93 11.72 -8.84
N PRO A 170 -9.19 10.44 -8.47
CA PRO A 170 -9.46 9.40 -9.44
C PRO A 170 -10.63 9.75 -10.35
N ARG A 171 -10.53 9.43 -11.64
CA ARG A 171 -11.55 9.81 -12.65
C ARG A 171 -12.93 9.25 -12.35
N GLU A 172 -12.98 8.06 -11.74
CA GLU A 172 -14.22 7.36 -11.37
C GLU A 172 -14.92 7.98 -10.16
N ILE A 173 -14.24 8.85 -9.40
CA ILE A 173 -14.79 9.46 -8.18
C ILE A 173 -15.17 10.92 -8.46
N PRO A 174 -16.45 11.30 -8.34
CA PRO A 174 -16.86 12.68 -8.46
C PRO A 174 -16.11 13.58 -7.46
N TRP A 175 -15.56 14.69 -7.93
CA TRP A 175 -14.81 15.63 -7.09
C TRP A 175 -15.56 16.06 -5.82
N ALA A 176 -16.88 16.25 -5.91
CA ALA A 176 -17.70 16.62 -4.77
C ALA A 176 -17.66 15.58 -3.64
N ILE A 177 -17.54 14.31 -3.98
CA ILE A 177 -17.39 13.20 -3.02
C ILE A 177 -15.95 13.12 -2.53
N TYR A 178 -14.97 13.14 -3.43
CA TYR A 178 -13.55 13.04 -3.11
C TYR A 178 -13.08 14.12 -2.13
N ARG A 179 -13.51 15.36 -2.34
CA ARG A 179 -13.12 16.50 -1.48
C ARG A 179 -13.66 16.42 -0.04
N VAL A 180 -14.71 15.64 0.21
CA VAL A 180 -15.32 15.48 1.54
C VAL A 180 -14.65 14.33 2.33
N ALA A 181 -14.11 13.33 1.64
CA ALA A 181 -13.48 12.17 2.27
C ALA A 181 -12.41 12.56 3.32
N PRO A 182 -11.51 13.54 3.08
CA PRO A 182 -10.51 13.96 4.06
C PRO A 182 -11.06 14.47 5.38
N VAL A 183 -12.27 15.04 5.39
CA VAL A 183 -12.90 15.50 6.65
C VAL A 183 -13.15 14.30 7.57
N ILE A 184 -13.73 13.24 7.02
CA ILE A 184 -14.03 12.02 7.74
C ILE A 184 -12.75 11.29 8.13
N THR A 185 -11.83 11.09 7.18
CA THR A 185 -10.58 10.34 7.41
C THR A 185 -9.69 11.05 8.42
N SER A 186 -9.55 12.38 8.33
CA SER A 186 -8.78 13.18 9.30
C SER A 186 -9.37 13.14 10.69
N PHE A 187 -10.69 13.22 10.81
CA PHE A 187 -11.38 13.12 12.10
C PHE A 187 -11.15 11.74 12.74
N LEU A 188 -11.40 10.67 12.00
CA LEU A 188 -11.22 9.30 12.49
C LEU A 188 -9.75 9.00 12.84
N ALA A 189 -8.81 9.43 12.02
CA ALA A 189 -7.38 9.26 12.27
C ALA A 189 -6.94 10.02 13.53
N LYS A 190 -7.41 11.25 13.72
CA LYS A 190 -7.12 12.05 14.93
C LYS A 190 -7.67 11.38 16.18
N MET A 191 -8.91 10.89 16.15
CA MET A 191 -9.53 10.18 17.28
C MET A 191 -8.75 8.91 17.69
N ASN A 192 -8.12 8.26 16.73
CA ASN A 192 -7.39 7.02 16.95
C ASN A 192 -5.86 7.22 16.99
N HIS A 193 -5.37 8.46 17.00
CA HIS A 193 -3.94 8.82 17.00
C HIS A 193 -3.14 8.20 15.83
N VAL A 194 -3.77 7.97 14.68
CA VAL A 194 -3.15 7.38 13.49
C VAL A 194 -2.51 8.47 12.63
N VAL A 195 -1.25 8.27 12.27
CA VAL A 195 -0.53 9.12 11.32
C VAL A 195 -0.93 8.76 9.90
N LEU A 196 -1.27 9.77 9.09
CA LEU A 196 -1.60 9.61 7.67
C LEU A 196 -0.69 10.48 6.81
N PRO A 197 -0.42 10.11 5.54
CA PRO A 197 0.04 11.02 4.49
C PRO A 197 -0.90 12.22 4.32
N ASP A 198 -0.44 13.28 3.67
CA ASP A 198 -1.33 14.41 3.34
C ASP A 198 -2.25 14.03 2.17
N TYR A 199 -1.71 13.38 1.16
CA TYR A 199 -2.38 13.01 -0.09
C TYR A 199 -2.11 11.57 -0.46
N LEU A 200 -2.97 11.00 -1.30
CA LEU A 200 -2.80 9.68 -1.90
C LEU A 200 -2.98 9.81 -3.42
N LEU A 201 -2.00 9.36 -4.16
CA LEU A 201 -2.02 9.29 -5.61
C LEU A 201 -2.29 7.83 -6.02
N PHE A 202 -3.41 7.61 -6.68
CA PHE A 202 -3.74 6.34 -7.30
C PHE A 202 -3.33 6.41 -8.78
N PRO A 203 -2.36 5.59 -9.24
CA PRO A 203 -2.08 5.48 -10.66
C PRO A 203 -3.33 4.99 -11.40
N ASP A 204 -3.70 5.68 -12.47
CA ASP A 204 -4.82 5.25 -13.34
C ASP A 204 -4.29 4.34 -14.44
N TRP A 205 -4.33 3.04 -14.17
CA TRP A 205 -3.90 1.99 -15.09
C TRP A 205 -4.85 1.80 -16.30
N SER A 206 -6.05 2.39 -16.25
CA SER A 206 -7.03 2.34 -17.33
C SER A 206 -6.85 3.46 -18.35
N GLU A 207 -5.91 4.36 -18.12
CA GLU A 207 -5.63 5.47 -19.04
C GLU A 207 -5.22 4.93 -20.41
N PRO A 208 -5.91 5.31 -21.51
CA PRO A 208 -5.58 4.83 -22.84
C PRO A 208 -4.13 5.10 -23.22
N GLY A 209 -3.45 4.08 -23.70
CA GLY A 209 -2.08 4.19 -24.19
C GLY A 209 -0.98 4.09 -23.14
N ILE A 210 -1.29 4.10 -21.83
CA ILE A 210 -0.27 3.97 -20.77
C ILE A 210 0.46 2.63 -20.85
N LYS A 211 -0.24 1.59 -21.28
CA LYS A 211 0.30 0.22 -21.40
C LYS A 211 0.81 -0.14 -22.80
N ASP A 212 0.89 0.81 -23.74
CA ASP A 212 1.35 0.53 -25.09
C ASP A 212 2.86 0.23 -25.17
N SER A 213 3.66 0.95 -24.36
CA SER A 213 5.10 0.73 -24.25
C SER A 213 5.63 1.16 -22.89
N TYR A 214 6.80 0.63 -22.53
CA TYR A 214 7.49 1.05 -21.30
C TYR A 214 7.81 2.55 -21.28
N GLU A 215 8.17 3.15 -22.41
CA GLU A 215 8.51 4.56 -22.53
C GLU A 215 7.31 5.45 -22.18
N LYS A 216 6.12 5.13 -22.72
CA LYS A 216 4.87 5.84 -22.38
C LYS A 216 4.49 5.67 -20.92
N TYR A 217 4.62 4.44 -20.39
CA TYR A 217 4.40 4.15 -18.98
C TYR A 217 5.34 4.97 -18.09
N ARG A 218 6.66 4.94 -18.38
CA ARG A 218 7.69 5.70 -17.64
C ARG A 218 7.39 7.20 -17.67
N GLU A 219 7.14 7.77 -18.83
CA GLU A 219 6.81 9.19 -19.00
C GLU A 219 5.60 9.58 -18.14
N ARG A 220 4.54 8.78 -18.19
CA ARG A 220 3.33 9.03 -17.41
C ARG A 220 3.55 8.96 -15.91
N MET A 221 4.25 7.95 -15.43
CA MET A 221 4.54 7.82 -14.00
C MET A 221 5.43 8.96 -13.48
N LEU A 222 6.47 9.33 -14.21
CA LEU A 222 7.31 10.47 -13.84
C LEU A 222 6.52 11.79 -13.84
N TYR A 223 5.63 11.97 -14.81
CA TYR A 223 4.72 13.12 -14.80
C TYR A 223 3.86 13.15 -13.54
N LEU A 224 3.19 12.06 -13.20
CA LEU A 224 2.34 11.98 -12.00
C LEU A 224 3.14 12.26 -10.73
N TRP A 225 4.32 11.67 -10.60
CA TRP A 225 5.16 11.80 -9.41
C TRP A 225 5.77 13.20 -9.25
N THR A 226 6.01 13.93 -10.33
CA THR A 226 6.53 15.31 -10.27
C THR A 226 5.44 16.36 -10.04
N HIS A 227 4.17 16.04 -10.35
CA HIS A 227 3.03 16.96 -10.20
C HIS A 227 2.28 16.81 -8.86
N VAL A 228 2.85 16.07 -7.89
CA VAL A 228 2.27 15.99 -6.55
C VAL A 228 2.27 17.35 -5.86
N PRO A 229 1.26 17.63 -5.01
CA PRO A 229 1.17 18.90 -4.29
C PRO A 229 2.19 19.00 -3.14
N PRO A 230 2.47 20.22 -2.65
CA PRO A 230 3.33 20.43 -1.49
C PRO A 230 2.79 19.73 -0.23
N GLY A 231 3.63 18.94 0.41
CA GLY A 231 3.28 18.08 1.55
C GLY A 231 3.83 16.68 1.37
N VAL A 232 3.22 15.69 1.98
CA VAL A 232 3.57 14.28 1.81
C VAL A 232 2.47 13.58 1.02
N THR A 233 2.80 13.15 -0.19
CA THR A 233 1.96 12.29 -1.02
C THR A 233 2.46 10.85 -0.91
N GLU A 234 1.56 9.90 -0.83
CA GLU A 234 1.88 8.49 -1.01
C GLU A 234 1.35 8.00 -2.36
N THR A 235 2.11 7.16 -3.00
CA THR A 235 1.71 6.30 -4.12
C THR A 235 2.29 4.91 -3.91
N PHE A 236 1.94 3.95 -4.76
CA PHE A 236 2.39 2.58 -4.63
C PHE A 236 2.72 1.98 -5.99
N VAL A 237 3.54 0.95 -5.94
CA VAL A 237 3.96 0.11 -7.07
C VAL A 237 3.94 -1.36 -6.62
N HIS A 238 3.84 -2.29 -7.58
CA HIS A 238 3.84 -3.73 -7.32
C HIS A 238 5.02 -4.40 -8.07
N PRO A 239 6.26 -4.02 -7.76
CA PRO A 239 7.41 -4.44 -8.56
C PRO A 239 7.61 -5.94 -8.47
N THR A 240 7.78 -6.58 -9.62
CA THR A 240 8.20 -7.99 -9.71
C THR A 240 9.27 -8.15 -10.77
N LYS A 241 10.18 -9.10 -10.56
CA LYS A 241 11.07 -9.54 -11.64
C LYS A 241 10.30 -10.43 -12.60
N GLU A 242 10.57 -10.27 -13.89
CA GLU A 242 10.01 -11.17 -14.90
C GLU A 242 10.51 -12.61 -14.67
N SER A 243 9.57 -13.55 -14.53
CA SER A 243 9.81 -14.97 -14.32
C SER A 243 8.61 -15.79 -14.77
N ASP A 244 8.76 -17.09 -14.89
CA ASP A 244 7.65 -17.99 -15.18
C ASP A 244 6.62 -17.97 -14.04
N GLU A 245 7.08 -17.86 -12.77
CA GLU A 245 6.20 -17.75 -11.60
C GLU A 245 5.18 -16.63 -11.75
N ILE A 246 5.62 -15.40 -12.02
CA ILE A 246 4.68 -14.25 -12.10
C ILE A 246 3.79 -14.32 -13.33
N LYS A 247 4.26 -14.91 -14.44
CA LYS A 247 3.45 -15.12 -15.65
C LYS A 247 2.32 -16.13 -15.46
N GLU A 248 2.52 -17.11 -14.58
CA GLU A 248 1.49 -18.07 -14.19
C GLU A 248 0.48 -17.48 -13.20
N ILE A 249 0.90 -16.50 -12.39
CA ILE A 249 0.04 -15.86 -11.39
C ILE A 249 -0.90 -14.83 -12.03
N THR A 250 -0.38 -13.95 -12.90
CA THR A 250 -1.16 -12.82 -13.42
C THR A 250 -0.81 -12.43 -14.84
N GLU A 251 -1.83 -12.03 -15.61
CA GLU A 251 -1.64 -11.44 -16.94
C GLU A 251 -1.00 -10.04 -16.88
N ASP A 252 -1.10 -9.33 -15.73
CA ASP A 252 -0.50 -8.01 -15.50
C ASP A 252 1.00 -8.08 -15.16
N TRP A 253 1.66 -9.24 -15.32
CA TRP A 253 3.08 -9.43 -15.00
C TRP A 253 4.01 -8.39 -15.67
N ARG A 254 3.66 -7.97 -16.89
CA ARG A 254 4.44 -6.98 -17.65
C ARG A 254 4.43 -5.60 -16.98
N ASP A 255 3.28 -5.18 -16.48
CA ASP A 255 3.13 -3.91 -15.79
C ASP A 255 3.99 -3.90 -14.51
N ARG A 256 3.98 -4.99 -13.76
CA ARG A 256 4.79 -5.19 -12.56
C ARG A 256 6.29 -5.20 -12.86
N ALA A 257 6.69 -5.80 -13.97
CA ALA A 257 8.08 -5.77 -14.44
C ALA A 257 8.51 -4.36 -14.87
N TRP A 258 7.60 -3.56 -15.44
CA TRP A 258 7.85 -2.17 -15.77
C TRP A 258 7.97 -1.28 -14.51
N GLU A 259 7.16 -1.54 -13.50
CA GLU A 259 7.31 -0.88 -12.20
C GLU A 259 8.67 -1.17 -11.57
N TYR A 260 9.12 -2.43 -11.58
CA TYR A 260 10.47 -2.78 -11.14
C TYR A 260 11.53 -2.04 -11.94
N ARG A 261 11.46 -2.09 -13.28
CA ARG A 261 12.41 -1.41 -14.17
C ARG A 261 12.47 0.10 -13.93
N LEU A 262 11.32 0.75 -13.72
CA LEU A 262 11.25 2.19 -13.46
C LEU A 262 11.89 2.55 -12.11
N MET A 263 11.63 1.75 -11.09
CA MET A 263 12.19 1.96 -9.76
C MET A 263 13.69 1.67 -9.70
N ASP A 264 14.19 0.67 -10.44
CA ASP A 264 15.62 0.30 -10.46
C ASP A 264 16.47 1.27 -11.28
N ASP A 265 15.86 2.09 -12.14
CA ASP A 265 16.55 3.12 -12.92
C ASP A 265 17.11 4.23 -12.01
N PRO A 266 18.46 4.41 -11.94
CA PRO A 266 19.10 5.46 -11.13
C PRO A 266 18.66 6.89 -11.50
N GLU A 267 18.23 7.11 -12.73
CA GLU A 267 17.79 8.43 -13.18
C GLU A 267 16.39 8.79 -12.64
N THR A 268 15.61 7.82 -12.17
CA THR A 268 14.25 8.07 -11.62
C THR A 268 14.32 9.00 -10.40
N GLU A 269 15.10 8.67 -9.36
CA GLU A 269 15.19 9.53 -8.16
C GLU A 269 15.87 10.87 -8.46
N LYS A 270 16.88 10.87 -9.33
CA LYS A 270 17.53 12.09 -9.78
C LYS A 270 16.54 13.03 -10.48
N TYR A 271 15.74 12.51 -11.40
CA TYR A 271 14.69 13.25 -12.09
C TYR A 271 13.67 13.85 -11.11
N LEU A 272 13.22 13.09 -10.12
CA LEU A 272 12.30 13.58 -9.08
C LEU A 272 12.92 14.72 -8.28
N ASN A 273 14.18 14.58 -7.86
CA ASN A 273 14.91 15.61 -7.10
C ASN A 273 15.07 16.90 -7.91
N GLU A 274 15.39 16.81 -9.21
CA GLU A 274 15.48 17.96 -10.13
C GLU A 274 14.14 18.71 -10.26
N HIS A 275 13.01 18.00 -10.08
CA HIS A 275 11.66 18.59 -10.06
C HIS A 275 11.18 18.96 -8.63
N GLY A 276 12.08 18.95 -7.66
CA GLY A 276 11.78 19.35 -6.27
C GLY A 276 10.94 18.37 -5.47
N VAL A 277 10.88 17.10 -5.88
CA VAL A 277 10.20 16.01 -5.18
C VAL A 277 11.24 15.10 -4.53
N TYR A 278 11.08 14.89 -3.22
CA TYR A 278 12.02 14.12 -2.41
C TYR A 278 11.39 12.83 -1.93
N LEU A 279 12.01 11.70 -2.20
CA LEU A 279 11.55 10.40 -1.72
C LEU A 279 11.79 10.29 -0.22
N ILE A 280 10.77 9.83 0.50
CA ILE A 280 10.81 9.54 1.93
C ILE A 280 10.13 8.21 2.24
N SER A 281 10.39 7.68 3.43
CA SER A 281 9.76 6.50 3.98
C SER A 281 8.61 6.84 4.95
N TYR A 282 7.84 5.84 5.37
CA TYR A 282 6.86 5.99 6.44
C TYR A 282 7.49 6.28 7.81
N ARG A 283 8.74 5.83 8.06
CA ARG A 283 9.48 6.19 9.28
C ARG A 283 9.73 7.69 9.33
N GLU A 284 10.22 8.27 8.22
CA GLU A 284 10.45 9.71 8.11
C GLU A 284 9.15 10.51 8.21
N LEU A 285 8.05 10.06 7.59
CA LEU A 285 6.74 10.67 7.80
C LEU A 285 6.37 10.73 9.28
N THR A 286 6.56 9.64 10.01
CA THR A 286 6.25 9.55 11.45
C THR A 286 7.10 10.52 12.26
N GLU A 287 8.39 10.60 11.98
CA GLU A 287 9.31 11.56 12.63
C GLU A 287 8.92 13.01 12.34
N MET A 288 8.62 13.34 11.10
CA MET A 288 8.17 14.69 10.71
C MET A 288 6.89 15.10 11.47
N ARG A 289 5.96 14.16 11.70
CA ARG A 289 4.72 14.41 12.45
C ARG A 289 4.98 14.57 13.95
N ARG A 290 5.89 13.78 14.53
CA ARG A 290 6.30 13.90 15.95
C ARG A 290 6.96 15.27 16.21
N LYS A 291 7.93 15.69 15.39
CA LYS A 291 8.58 17.00 15.50
C LYS A 291 7.57 18.14 15.41
N LYS A 292 6.61 18.09 14.47
CA LYS A 292 5.58 19.13 14.32
C LYS A 292 4.68 19.26 15.54
N ASN A 293 4.42 18.19 16.26
CA ASN A 293 3.59 18.20 17.47
C ASN A 293 4.37 18.75 18.68
N SER A 294 5.68 18.47 18.79
CA SER A 294 6.52 19.00 19.89
C SER A 294 6.73 20.50 19.84
N TYR A 295 6.54 21.16 18.70
CA TYR A 295 6.59 22.64 18.59
C TYR A 295 5.24 23.32 18.91
N LYS A 296 4.18 22.55 19.21
CA LYS A 296 2.84 23.08 19.51
C LYS A 296 2.45 22.97 21.00
N THR A 297 3.30 22.32 21.78
CA THR A 297 3.23 22.25 23.23
C THR A 297 4.19 23.26 23.84
#